data_223482b4153a9786b007acbdbc787448
#
_entry.id   223482b4153a9786b007acbdbc787448
#
_cell.length_a   1.000
_cell.length_b   1.000
_cell.length_c   1.000
_cell.angle_alpha   90.00
_cell.angle_beta   90.00
_cell.angle_gamma   90.00
#
_symmetry.space_group_name_H-M   'P 1'
#
loop_
_entity.id
_entity.type
_entity.pdbx_description
1 polymer ?
#
loop_
_entity_poly.entity_id
_entity_poly.type
_entity_poly.pdbx_seq_one_letter_code
_entity_poly.pdbx_strand_id
1 'polypeptide(L)'
;PSLDAPALRGLFPAGTRVISTSRQGEMLFVTLSYQLMNGYSDEPSNWRSDTAWAQEVPLRRRLAMQAIAATVTENTTAQQVVILLEQRGETTDSMRLRQKYYTLNAADDALADPLRRDESLLLTASGTMRTILTCIQQRDIRRLYRYLALSDPDTGEARMEYEAFASKWTEYPALTAFDFSGGSASGTRAVFTVSGTRLSDGVSQRFTGRSVHLMKTGGLWCISMSQLTAIVEGTP
;
A
#
# COMPACT_ATOMS: atom_id res chain seq x y z
N PRO A 1 5.13 -9.75 -13.82
CA PRO A 1 4.57 -10.30 -12.61
C PRO A 1 3.21 -10.90 -12.94
N SER A 2 3.00 -12.15 -12.54
CA SER A 2 1.72 -12.83 -12.68
C SER A 2 0.64 -12.03 -11.96
N LEU A 3 -0.56 -11.95 -12.53
CA LEU A 3 -1.72 -11.34 -11.87
C LEU A 3 -2.13 -12.12 -10.60
N ASP A 4 -1.66 -13.37 -10.48
CA ASP A 4 -2.02 -14.30 -9.41
C ASP A 4 -1.22 -14.12 -8.12
N ALA A 5 -0.02 -13.55 -8.22
CA ALA A 5 0.79 -13.21 -7.05
C ALA A 5 1.40 -11.83 -7.27
N PRO A 6 0.90 -10.79 -6.59
CA PRO A 6 1.61 -9.51 -6.58
C PRO A 6 3.01 -9.78 -6.05
N ALA A 7 4.03 -9.60 -6.90
CA ALA A 7 5.41 -9.74 -6.49
C ALA A 7 5.68 -8.66 -5.43
N LEU A 8 5.75 -9.08 -4.17
CA LEU A 8 6.22 -8.22 -3.10
C LEU A 8 7.69 -7.95 -3.33
N ARG A 9 8.06 -6.68 -3.51
CA ARG A 9 9.45 -6.26 -3.65
C ARG A 9 9.99 -5.81 -2.31
N GLY A 10 11.23 -6.17 -2.00
CA GLY A 10 11.92 -5.67 -0.82
C GLY A 10 12.03 -4.14 -0.86
N LEU A 11 11.71 -3.47 0.23
CA LEU A 11 11.79 -2.00 0.32
C LEU A 11 13.21 -1.50 0.59
N PHE A 12 14.07 -2.35 1.12
CA PHE A 12 15.43 -1.98 1.51
C PHE A 12 16.47 -2.65 0.61
N PRO A 13 17.57 -1.96 0.31
CA PRO A 13 18.75 -2.60 -0.28
C PRO A 13 19.25 -3.77 0.57
N ALA A 14 19.80 -4.78 -0.08
CA ALA A 14 20.33 -5.97 0.60
C ALA A 14 21.40 -5.58 1.63
N GLY A 15 21.34 -6.21 2.81
CA GLY A 15 22.28 -5.95 3.90
C GLY A 15 21.97 -4.69 4.73
N THR A 16 20.93 -3.93 4.42
CA THR A 16 20.47 -2.83 5.30
C THR A 16 20.05 -3.39 6.65
N ARG A 17 20.58 -2.80 7.73
CA ARG A 17 20.28 -3.19 9.11
C ARG A 17 20.22 -1.96 10.02
N VAL A 18 19.52 -2.09 11.13
CA VAL A 18 19.55 -1.11 12.22
C VAL A 18 20.83 -1.29 13.01
N ILE A 19 21.62 -0.24 13.15
CA ILE A 19 22.86 -0.22 13.93
C ILE A 19 22.56 0.15 15.38
N SER A 20 21.80 1.23 15.56
CA SER A 20 21.43 1.73 16.89
C SER A 20 20.14 2.51 16.84
N THR A 21 19.54 2.70 18.00
CA THR A 21 18.42 3.61 18.21
C THR A 21 18.68 4.46 19.44
N SER A 22 18.28 5.72 19.39
CA SER A 22 18.28 6.59 20.56
C SER A 22 17.03 7.45 20.57
N ARG A 23 16.60 7.90 21.75
CA ARG A 23 15.36 8.67 21.89
C ARG A 23 15.63 10.02 22.54
N GLN A 24 14.99 11.04 21.99
CA GLN A 24 14.99 12.38 22.56
C GLN A 24 13.54 12.93 22.53
N GLY A 25 12.90 12.97 23.69
CA GLY A 25 11.50 13.36 23.79
C GLY A 25 10.57 12.45 22.98
N GLU A 26 9.84 13.05 22.05
CA GLU A 26 8.92 12.34 21.14
C GLU A 26 9.57 11.87 19.84
N MET A 27 10.87 12.12 19.66
CA MET A 27 11.62 11.68 18.49
C MET A 27 12.43 10.42 18.79
N LEU A 28 12.38 9.45 17.88
CA LEU A 28 13.28 8.30 17.86
C LEU A 28 14.27 8.48 16.71
N PHE A 29 15.56 8.41 17.04
CA PHE A 29 16.64 8.38 16.07
C PHE A 29 16.96 6.93 15.75
N VAL A 30 16.94 6.59 14.47
CA VAL A 30 17.26 5.25 13.97
C VAL A 30 18.48 5.35 13.07
N THR A 31 19.59 4.77 13.50
CA THR A 31 20.82 4.68 12.71
C THR A 31 20.77 3.42 11.86
N LEU A 32 20.79 3.60 10.55
CA LEU A 32 20.84 2.51 9.58
C LEU A 32 22.26 2.33 9.06
N SER A 33 22.59 1.10 8.69
CA SER A 33 23.88 0.78 8.10
C SER A 33 24.05 1.43 6.72
N TYR A 34 25.31 1.65 6.34
CA TYR A 34 25.67 2.28 5.06
C TYR A 34 25.05 1.55 3.84
N GLN A 35 24.73 0.27 3.95
CA GLN A 35 24.11 -0.52 2.89
C GLN A 35 22.78 0.08 2.41
N LEU A 36 22.12 0.92 3.20
CA LEU A 36 20.95 1.71 2.76
C LEU A 36 21.23 2.50 1.47
N MET A 37 22.47 2.91 1.25
CA MET A 37 22.88 3.70 0.06
C MET A 37 23.17 2.85 -1.17
N ASN A 38 23.19 1.52 -1.04
CA ASN A 38 23.37 0.61 -2.16
C ASN A 38 22.14 0.62 -3.08
N GLY A 39 22.32 0.15 -4.32
CA GLY A 39 21.21 -0.15 -5.22
C GLY A 39 20.39 -1.36 -4.77
N TYR A 40 19.22 -1.50 -5.33
CA TYR A 40 18.38 -2.69 -5.11
C TYR A 40 18.89 -3.85 -5.97
N SER A 41 18.72 -5.09 -5.48
CA SER A 41 19.20 -6.29 -6.18
C SER A 41 18.51 -6.54 -7.54
N ASP A 42 17.34 -5.97 -7.73
CA ASP A 42 16.54 -6.06 -8.96
C ASP A 42 16.65 -4.78 -9.84
N GLU A 43 17.50 -3.84 -9.46
CA GLU A 43 17.70 -2.57 -10.15
C GLU A 43 18.64 -2.75 -11.35
N PRO A 44 18.24 -2.44 -12.58
CA PRO A 44 19.11 -2.50 -13.74
C PRO A 44 20.18 -1.41 -13.67
N SER A 45 21.36 -1.68 -14.25
CA SER A 45 22.49 -0.74 -14.21
C SER A 45 22.19 0.63 -14.83
N ASN A 46 21.26 0.67 -15.78
CA ASN A 46 20.83 1.89 -16.49
C ASN A 46 19.53 2.50 -15.95
N TRP A 47 19.10 2.14 -14.74
CA TRP A 47 17.79 2.52 -14.18
C TRP A 47 17.50 4.02 -14.23
N ARG A 48 18.51 4.89 -14.14
CA ARG A 48 18.33 6.35 -14.21
C ARG A 48 17.82 6.86 -15.55
N SER A 49 18.13 6.14 -16.63
CA SER A 49 17.67 6.45 -18.00
C SER A 49 16.38 5.72 -18.37
N ASP A 50 15.96 4.76 -17.57
CA ASP A 50 14.67 4.07 -17.72
C ASP A 50 13.58 4.85 -16.97
N THR A 51 12.58 5.33 -17.70
CA THR A 51 11.52 6.18 -17.12
C THR A 51 10.75 5.50 -15.99
N ALA A 52 10.49 4.19 -16.08
CA ALA A 52 9.76 3.46 -15.07
C ALA A 52 10.61 3.30 -13.80
N TRP A 53 11.87 2.93 -13.92
CA TRP A 53 12.79 2.77 -12.81
C TRP A 53 13.19 4.09 -12.15
N ALA A 54 13.33 5.16 -12.93
CA ALA A 54 13.61 6.50 -12.42
C ALA A 54 12.49 7.01 -11.50
N GLN A 55 11.25 6.56 -11.70
CA GLN A 55 10.12 6.85 -10.82
C GLN A 55 10.03 5.84 -9.66
N GLU A 56 10.33 4.58 -9.90
CA GLU A 56 10.19 3.51 -8.90
C GLU A 56 11.22 3.65 -7.76
N VAL A 57 12.48 3.95 -8.04
CA VAL A 57 13.52 4.03 -7.01
C VAL A 57 13.22 5.09 -5.92
N PRO A 58 12.86 6.34 -6.26
CA PRO A 58 12.43 7.32 -5.26
C PRO A 58 11.22 6.88 -4.46
N LEU A 59 10.25 6.24 -5.12
CA LEU A 59 9.05 5.73 -4.46
C LEU A 59 9.39 4.63 -3.45
N ARG A 60 10.23 3.65 -3.84
CA ARG A 60 10.68 2.58 -2.92
C ARG A 60 11.42 3.14 -1.71
N ARG A 61 12.30 4.12 -1.92
CA ARG A 61 13.02 4.80 -0.83
C ARG A 61 12.06 5.51 0.14
N ARG A 62 11.06 6.21 -0.39
CA ARG A 62 10.02 6.84 0.43
C ARG A 62 9.22 5.83 1.22
N LEU A 63 8.78 4.75 0.58
CA LEU A 63 8.02 3.67 1.21
C LEU A 63 8.86 2.95 2.30
N ALA A 64 10.16 2.73 2.06
CA ALA A 64 11.06 2.15 3.06
C ALA A 64 11.13 3.01 4.33
N MET A 65 11.30 4.31 4.18
CA MET A 65 11.37 5.23 5.32
C MET A 65 10.01 5.34 6.03
N GLN A 66 8.91 5.35 5.28
CA GLN A 66 7.57 5.34 5.87
C GLN A 66 7.26 4.01 6.59
N ALA A 67 7.78 2.88 6.13
CA ALA A 67 7.65 1.62 6.85
C ALA A 67 8.36 1.68 8.21
N ILE A 68 9.55 2.31 8.29
CA ILE A 68 10.22 2.55 9.58
C ILE A 68 9.36 3.47 10.47
N ALA A 69 8.91 4.60 9.94
CA ALA A 69 8.10 5.56 10.68
C ALA A 69 6.81 4.91 11.22
N ALA A 70 6.09 4.15 10.40
CA ALA A 70 4.90 3.43 10.79
C ALA A 70 5.19 2.40 11.90
N THR A 71 6.23 1.57 11.71
CA THR A 71 6.61 0.54 12.69
C THR A 71 6.98 1.15 14.04
N VAL A 72 7.78 2.21 14.02
CA VAL A 72 8.22 2.88 15.26
C VAL A 72 7.04 3.53 15.99
N THR A 73 6.24 4.31 15.30
CA THR A 73 5.11 5.04 15.91
C THR A 73 3.98 4.12 16.37
N GLU A 74 3.84 2.94 15.77
CA GLU A 74 2.86 1.93 16.19
C GLU A 74 3.30 1.17 17.45
N ASN A 75 4.60 0.93 17.60
CA ASN A 75 5.13 0.09 18.68
C ASN A 75 5.79 0.89 19.81
N THR A 76 5.85 2.20 19.72
CA THR A 76 6.45 3.07 20.73
C THR A 76 5.59 4.31 20.97
N THR A 77 5.98 5.13 21.94
CA THR A 77 5.35 6.45 22.18
C THR A 77 6.01 7.57 21.37
N ALA A 78 6.90 7.26 20.42
CA ALA A 78 7.50 8.26 19.56
C ALA A 78 6.49 8.75 18.52
N GLN A 79 6.50 10.05 18.25
CA GLN A 79 5.63 10.69 17.26
C GLN A 79 6.35 10.92 15.93
N GLN A 80 7.68 10.92 15.97
CA GLN A 80 8.53 11.21 14.82
C GLN A 80 9.77 10.32 14.82
N VAL A 81 10.30 10.06 13.62
CA VAL A 81 11.51 9.28 13.42
C VAL A 81 12.52 10.08 12.62
N VAL A 82 13.74 10.17 13.13
CA VAL A 82 14.87 10.76 12.43
C VAL A 82 15.78 9.63 11.95
N ILE A 83 16.02 9.56 10.65
CA ILE A 83 16.91 8.55 10.08
C ILE A 83 18.33 9.10 10.05
N LEU A 84 19.22 8.32 10.65
CA LEU A 84 20.65 8.51 10.61
C LEU A 84 21.29 7.41 9.76
N LEU A 85 22.41 7.72 9.15
CA LEU A 85 23.20 6.80 8.34
C LEU A 85 24.56 6.62 8.98
N GLU A 86 24.99 5.39 9.15
CA GLU A 86 26.35 5.03 9.54
C GLU A 86 27.35 5.60 8.52
N GLN A 87 28.39 6.27 8.98
CA GLN A 87 29.47 6.71 8.10
C GLN A 87 30.44 5.56 7.81
N ARG A 88 30.93 5.47 6.59
CA ARG A 88 32.05 4.59 6.26
C ARG A 88 33.35 5.24 6.77
N GLY A 89 33.99 4.59 7.73
CA GLY A 89 35.25 5.08 8.26
C GLY A 89 35.56 4.53 9.64
N GLU A 90 36.64 5.01 10.24
CA GLU A 90 37.13 4.61 11.56
C GLU A 90 36.30 5.21 12.71
N THR A 91 35.38 6.11 12.43
CA THR A 91 34.52 6.76 13.42
C THR A 91 33.14 6.10 13.47
N THR A 92 32.67 5.93 14.69
CA THR A 92 31.28 5.48 14.97
C THR A 92 30.24 6.56 14.73
N ASP A 93 30.60 7.59 13.96
CA ASP A 93 29.73 8.72 13.70
C ASP A 93 28.60 8.35 12.75
N SER A 94 27.45 8.93 13.00
CA SER A 94 26.30 8.84 12.12
C SER A 94 25.91 10.21 11.62
N MET A 95 25.44 10.29 10.38
CA MET A 95 24.96 11.53 9.78
C MET A 95 23.45 11.43 9.48
N ARG A 96 22.78 12.56 9.63
CA ARG A 96 21.36 12.64 9.26
C ARG A 96 21.19 12.47 7.75
N LEU A 97 20.17 11.69 7.36
CA LEU A 97 19.82 11.49 5.97
C LEU A 97 19.46 12.84 5.31
N ARG A 98 19.79 12.99 4.04
CA ARG A 98 19.58 14.21 3.27
C ARG A 98 18.46 14.04 2.25
N GLN A 99 17.86 15.15 1.82
CA GLN A 99 16.75 15.17 0.84
C GLN A 99 17.14 14.51 -0.49
N LYS A 100 18.39 14.65 -0.93
CA LYS A 100 18.91 13.98 -2.14
C LYS A 100 18.75 12.46 -2.15
N TYR A 101 18.57 11.84 -0.99
CA TYR A 101 18.25 10.41 -0.92
C TYR A 101 16.88 10.10 -1.54
N TYR A 102 15.90 11.01 -1.37
CA TYR A 102 14.53 10.84 -1.86
C TYR A 102 14.35 11.38 -3.27
N THR A 103 14.94 12.53 -3.57
CA THR A 103 14.75 13.24 -4.84
C THR A 103 15.69 12.77 -5.93
N LEU A 104 16.79 12.09 -5.56
CA LEU A 104 17.89 11.69 -6.43
C LEU A 104 18.59 12.89 -7.10
N ASN A 105 18.26 14.10 -6.69
CA ASN A 105 18.93 15.32 -7.15
C ASN A 105 20.08 15.65 -6.22
N ALA A 106 21.30 15.65 -6.74
CA ALA A 106 22.51 15.94 -5.97
C ALA A 106 22.51 17.36 -5.35
N ALA A 107 21.76 18.29 -5.93
CA ALA A 107 21.62 19.66 -5.42
C ALA A 107 20.76 19.74 -4.14
N ASP A 108 19.92 18.73 -3.86
CA ASP A 108 19.05 18.69 -2.69
C ASP A 108 19.82 18.22 -1.44
N ASP A 109 20.78 19.01 -1.00
CA ASP A 109 21.68 18.66 0.09
C ASP A 109 21.17 19.06 1.49
N ALA A 110 19.92 19.56 1.58
CA ALA A 110 19.27 19.83 2.85
C ALA A 110 19.06 18.54 3.67
N LEU A 111 19.05 18.66 5.00
CA LEU A 111 18.74 17.54 5.88
C LEU A 111 17.28 17.08 5.65
N ALA A 112 17.07 15.79 5.63
CA ALA A 112 15.72 15.25 5.55
C ALA A 112 14.93 15.59 6.81
N ASP A 113 13.65 15.94 6.66
CA ASP A 113 12.77 16.21 7.79
C ASP A 113 12.52 14.96 8.65
N PRO A 114 12.22 15.12 9.95
CA PRO A 114 11.74 14.01 10.76
C PRO A 114 10.49 13.39 10.13
N LEU A 115 10.46 12.09 10.03
CA LEU A 115 9.36 11.35 9.44
C LEU A 115 8.21 11.25 10.45
N ARG A 116 7.01 11.49 9.98
CA ARG A 116 5.76 11.15 10.68
C ARG A 116 5.10 9.99 9.95
N ARG A 117 4.28 9.25 10.65
CA ARG A 117 3.45 8.21 10.04
C ARG A 117 2.52 8.82 9.01
N ASP A 118 2.57 8.31 7.79
CA ASP A 118 1.66 8.67 6.71
C ASP A 118 0.63 7.54 6.51
N GLU A 119 -0.57 7.75 7.03
CA GLU A 119 -1.65 6.77 6.95
C GLU A 119 -2.06 6.45 5.50
N SER A 120 -1.84 7.39 4.57
CA SER A 120 -2.19 7.20 3.16
C SER A 120 -1.32 6.16 2.45
N LEU A 121 -0.13 5.90 2.99
CA LEU A 121 0.82 4.92 2.45
C LEU A 121 0.72 3.54 3.12
N LEU A 122 -0.15 3.39 4.12
CA LEU A 122 -0.33 2.12 4.80
C LEU A 122 -1.38 1.26 4.10
N LEU A 123 -1.13 -0.03 4.03
CA LEU A 123 -2.11 -1.02 3.57
C LEU A 123 -3.16 -1.28 4.67
N THR A 124 -3.96 -0.26 4.95
CA THR A 124 -5.08 -0.37 5.89
C THR A 124 -6.30 -0.98 5.20
N ALA A 125 -7.18 -1.60 5.97
CA ALA A 125 -8.45 -2.10 5.44
C ALA A 125 -9.27 -0.98 4.79
N SER A 126 -9.31 0.20 5.41
CA SER A 126 -10.03 1.37 4.88
C SER A 126 -9.41 1.91 3.59
N GLY A 127 -8.08 1.98 3.50
CA GLY A 127 -7.36 2.35 2.28
C GLY A 127 -7.64 1.36 1.14
N THR A 128 -7.65 0.06 1.45
CA THR A 128 -7.98 -1.00 0.49
C THR A 128 -9.43 -0.90 0.02
N MET A 129 -10.40 -0.71 0.93
CA MET A 129 -11.81 -0.54 0.56
C MET A 129 -12.00 0.66 -0.36
N ARG A 130 -11.40 1.81 -0.04
CA ARG A 130 -11.42 2.99 -0.91
C ARG A 130 -10.86 2.69 -2.29
N THR A 131 -9.73 1.98 -2.36
CA THR A 131 -9.11 1.60 -3.64
C THR A 131 -10.00 0.67 -4.45
N ILE A 132 -10.61 -0.35 -3.83
CA ILE A 132 -11.56 -1.26 -4.49
C ILE A 132 -12.73 -0.48 -5.07
N LEU A 133 -13.40 0.38 -4.27
CA LEU A 133 -14.54 1.17 -4.73
C LEU A 133 -14.16 2.15 -5.85
N THR A 134 -12.97 2.74 -5.79
CA THR A 134 -12.43 3.59 -6.85
C THR A 134 -12.17 2.78 -8.14
N CYS A 135 -11.59 1.57 -8.03
CA CYS A 135 -11.40 0.68 -9.18
C CYS A 135 -12.74 0.29 -9.83
N ILE A 136 -13.78 0.01 -9.04
CA ILE A 136 -15.14 -0.26 -9.53
C ILE A 136 -15.69 0.95 -10.28
N GLN A 137 -15.59 2.15 -9.69
CA GLN A 137 -16.07 3.40 -10.27
C GLN A 137 -15.36 3.74 -11.58
N GLN A 138 -14.04 3.58 -11.62
CA GLN A 138 -13.21 3.89 -12.78
C GLN A 138 -13.15 2.76 -13.82
N ARG A 139 -13.78 1.62 -13.55
CA ARG A 139 -13.69 0.41 -14.39
C ARG A 139 -12.25 -0.06 -14.58
N ASP A 140 -11.37 0.16 -13.60
CA ASP A 140 -10.00 -0.39 -13.62
C ASP A 140 -10.02 -1.86 -13.20
N ILE A 141 -10.46 -2.71 -14.14
CA ILE A 141 -10.69 -4.15 -13.92
C ILE A 141 -9.39 -4.86 -13.56
N ARG A 142 -8.28 -4.47 -14.20
CA ARG A 142 -6.97 -5.09 -13.98
C ARG A 142 -6.47 -4.86 -12.56
N ARG A 143 -6.65 -3.64 -12.07
CA ARG A 143 -6.27 -3.30 -10.69
C ARG A 143 -7.22 -3.92 -9.68
N LEU A 144 -8.53 -3.92 -9.97
CA LEU A 144 -9.56 -4.54 -9.13
C LEU A 144 -9.30 -6.03 -8.91
N TYR A 145 -8.93 -6.77 -9.97
CA TYR A 145 -8.62 -8.20 -9.90
C TYR A 145 -7.52 -8.54 -8.89
N ARG A 146 -6.56 -7.64 -8.69
CA ARG A 146 -5.47 -7.83 -7.71
C ARG A 146 -5.94 -7.82 -6.26
N TYR A 147 -7.12 -7.26 -6.01
CA TYR A 147 -7.72 -7.24 -4.67
C TYR A 147 -8.67 -8.40 -4.44
N LEU A 148 -8.95 -9.24 -5.44
CA LEU A 148 -9.76 -10.44 -5.25
C LEU A 148 -9.01 -11.49 -4.45
N ALA A 149 -9.70 -12.06 -3.46
CA ALA A 149 -9.20 -13.21 -2.72
C ALA A 149 -8.99 -14.41 -3.65
N LEU A 150 -7.98 -15.24 -3.36
CA LEU A 150 -7.70 -16.46 -4.13
C LEU A 150 -8.81 -17.50 -4.01
N SER A 151 -9.55 -17.47 -2.91
CA SER A 151 -10.76 -18.27 -2.70
C SER A 151 -11.76 -17.45 -1.87
N ASP A 152 -13.04 -17.69 -2.11
CA ASP A 152 -14.10 -17.11 -1.28
C ASP A 152 -14.20 -17.94 0.02
N PRO A 153 -14.08 -17.30 1.20
CA PRO A 153 -14.09 -18.02 2.47
C PRO A 153 -15.48 -18.55 2.85
N ASP A 154 -16.51 -17.93 2.30
CA ASP A 154 -17.89 -18.28 2.65
C ASP A 154 -18.43 -19.42 1.74
N THR A 155 -17.99 -19.48 0.48
CA THR A 155 -18.40 -20.50 -0.49
C THR A 155 -17.34 -21.56 -0.77
N GLY A 156 -16.07 -21.26 -0.49
CA GLY A 156 -14.93 -22.11 -0.86
C GLY A 156 -14.56 -22.04 -2.35
N GLU A 157 -15.27 -21.25 -3.14
CA GLU A 157 -14.99 -21.11 -4.57
C GLU A 157 -13.64 -20.44 -4.82
N ALA A 158 -12.85 -21.05 -5.72
CA ALA A 158 -11.61 -20.45 -6.17
C ALA A 158 -11.87 -19.20 -7.01
N ARG A 159 -10.96 -18.24 -6.95
CA ARG A 159 -10.99 -17.06 -7.81
C ARG A 159 -10.97 -17.47 -9.28
N MET A 160 -11.89 -16.94 -10.06
CA MET A 160 -11.89 -17.17 -11.51
C MET A 160 -10.66 -16.55 -12.17
N GLU A 161 -10.27 -17.08 -13.32
CA GLU A 161 -9.19 -16.52 -14.13
C GLU A 161 -9.50 -15.09 -14.59
N TYR A 162 -8.45 -14.29 -14.81
CA TYR A 162 -8.59 -12.86 -15.13
C TYR A 162 -9.50 -12.60 -16.33
N GLU A 163 -9.37 -13.35 -17.40
CA GLU A 163 -10.14 -13.16 -18.64
C GLU A 163 -11.65 -13.39 -18.40
N ALA A 164 -11.97 -14.46 -17.64
CA ALA A 164 -13.35 -14.75 -17.24
C ALA A 164 -13.92 -13.67 -16.33
N PHE A 165 -13.11 -13.18 -15.37
CA PHE A 165 -13.50 -12.06 -14.50
C PHE A 165 -13.72 -10.78 -15.30
N ALA A 166 -12.80 -10.44 -16.21
CA ALA A 166 -12.89 -9.24 -17.01
C ALA A 166 -14.14 -9.24 -17.91
N SER A 167 -14.44 -10.38 -18.55
CA SER A 167 -15.66 -10.56 -19.35
C SER A 167 -16.91 -10.36 -18.51
N LYS A 168 -17.02 -11.09 -17.40
CA LYS A 168 -18.17 -11.01 -16.50
C LYS A 168 -18.35 -9.62 -15.91
N TRP A 169 -17.24 -8.90 -15.63
CA TRP A 169 -17.29 -7.57 -15.02
C TRP A 169 -17.92 -6.52 -15.94
N THR A 170 -17.92 -6.72 -17.26
CA THR A 170 -18.58 -5.80 -18.20
C THR A 170 -20.09 -5.80 -18.09
N GLU A 171 -20.68 -6.88 -17.58
CA GLU A 171 -22.13 -7.05 -17.42
C GLU A 171 -22.68 -6.35 -16.17
N TYR A 172 -21.78 -6.04 -15.21
CA TYR A 172 -22.23 -5.41 -13.95
C TYR A 172 -22.50 -3.91 -14.11
N PRO A 173 -23.51 -3.39 -13.34
CA PRO A 173 -23.80 -1.96 -13.28
C PRO A 173 -22.59 -1.11 -12.97
N ALA A 174 -22.54 0.09 -13.53
CA ALA A 174 -21.49 1.05 -13.21
C ALA A 174 -21.75 1.70 -11.84
N LEU A 175 -20.74 1.74 -10.97
CA LEU A 175 -20.78 2.53 -9.74
C LEU A 175 -20.42 3.97 -10.09
N THR A 176 -21.34 4.92 -9.90
CA THR A 176 -21.12 6.33 -10.25
C THR A 176 -20.73 7.19 -9.05
N ALA A 177 -21.22 6.83 -7.87
CA ALA A 177 -20.84 7.48 -6.61
C ALA A 177 -20.82 6.44 -5.48
N PHE A 178 -19.94 6.65 -4.51
CA PHE A 178 -19.89 5.81 -3.32
C PHE A 178 -19.47 6.63 -2.08
N ASP A 179 -19.92 6.12 -0.96
CA ASP A 179 -19.43 6.47 0.37
C ASP A 179 -19.34 5.20 1.21
N PHE A 180 -18.46 5.19 2.20
CA PHE A 180 -18.34 4.06 3.11
C PHE A 180 -17.90 4.50 4.50
N SER A 181 -18.32 3.75 5.49
CA SER A 181 -17.97 3.93 6.90
C SER A 181 -17.62 2.59 7.54
N GLY A 182 -17.09 2.64 8.75
CA GLY A 182 -16.65 1.44 9.46
C GLY A 182 -15.16 1.18 9.24
N GLY A 183 -14.78 -0.08 9.09
CA GLY A 183 -13.38 -0.50 9.00
C GLY A 183 -12.82 -0.94 10.33
N SER A 184 -13.69 -1.25 11.31
CA SER A 184 -13.25 -1.96 12.50
C SER A 184 -12.63 -3.28 12.08
N ALA A 185 -11.30 -3.38 12.22
CA ALA A 185 -10.54 -4.57 11.88
C ALA A 185 -10.33 -5.39 13.16
N SER A 186 -10.73 -6.65 13.11
CA SER A 186 -10.41 -7.65 14.12
C SER A 186 -9.48 -8.69 13.47
N GLY A 187 -8.18 -8.58 13.76
CA GLY A 187 -7.19 -9.51 13.22
C GLY A 187 -7.15 -9.54 11.69
N THR A 188 -7.79 -10.54 11.10
CA THR A 188 -7.78 -10.80 9.66
C THR A 188 -9.06 -10.40 8.92
N ARG A 189 -10.04 -9.81 9.60
CA ARG A 189 -11.31 -9.36 9.02
C ARG A 189 -11.57 -7.89 9.31
N ALA A 190 -12.15 -7.19 8.35
CA ALA A 190 -12.63 -5.82 8.51
C ALA A 190 -14.02 -5.70 7.88
N VAL A 191 -14.92 -4.98 8.54
CA VAL A 191 -16.32 -4.80 8.13
C VAL A 191 -16.56 -3.33 7.80
N PHE A 192 -17.20 -3.10 6.67
CA PHE A 192 -17.57 -1.78 6.18
C PHE A 192 -19.05 -1.71 5.86
N THR A 193 -19.60 -0.53 6.00
CA THR A 193 -20.93 -0.19 5.47
C THR A 193 -20.74 0.68 4.24
N VAL A 194 -21.18 0.19 3.08
CA VAL A 194 -21.03 0.86 1.78
C VAL A 194 -22.38 1.37 1.30
N SER A 195 -22.40 2.60 0.82
CA SER A 195 -23.53 3.25 0.19
C SER A 195 -23.10 3.84 -1.14
N GLY A 196 -24.02 4.00 -2.09
CA GLY A 196 -23.62 4.54 -3.38
C GLY A 196 -24.77 4.66 -4.38
N THR A 197 -24.37 4.98 -5.61
CA THR A 197 -25.27 5.07 -6.75
C THR A 197 -24.74 4.22 -7.88
N ARG A 198 -25.58 3.39 -8.46
CA ARG A 198 -25.30 2.52 -9.61
C ARG A 198 -26.07 3.00 -10.83
N LEU A 199 -25.50 2.78 -12.00
CA LEU A 199 -26.14 3.01 -13.27
C LEU A 199 -26.32 1.67 -14.00
N SER A 200 -27.56 1.24 -14.20
CA SER A 200 -27.91 0.07 -14.99
C SER A 200 -28.95 0.46 -16.04
N ASP A 201 -28.68 0.15 -17.29
CA ASP A 201 -29.57 0.42 -18.42
C ASP A 201 -30.03 1.89 -18.50
N GLY A 202 -29.13 2.82 -18.16
CA GLY A 202 -29.44 4.25 -18.12
C GLY A 202 -30.21 4.71 -16.89
N VAL A 203 -30.58 3.80 -15.99
CA VAL A 203 -31.32 4.11 -14.76
C VAL A 203 -30.37 4.21 -13.58
N SER A 204 -30.43 5.34 -12.88
CA SER A 204 -29.63 5.57 -11.67
C SER A 204 -30.37 5.01 -10.44
N GLN A 205 -29.72 4.09 -9.73
CA GLN A 205 -30.25 3.43 -8.54
C GLN A 205 -29.36 3.70 -7.34
N ARG A 206 -29.93 4.27 -6.28
CA ARG A 206 -29.22 4.47 -5.02
C ARG A 206 -29.36 3.24 -4.12
N PHE A 207 -28.28 2.86 -3.45
CA PHE A 207 -28.29 1.86 -2.40
C PHE A 207 -27.61 2.40 -1.14
N THR A 208 -28.01 1.91 0.01
CA THR A 208 -27.51 2.36 1.31
C THR A 208 -27.27 1.18 2.25
N GLY A 209 -26.27 1.33 3.11
CA GLY A 209 -26.09 0.46 4.27
C GLY A 209 -25.65 -0.98 3.98
N ARG A 210 -24.96 -1.24 2.85
CA ARG A 210 -24.49 -2.59 2.56
C ARG A 210 -23.29 -2.95 3.39
N SER A 211 -23.40 -4.08 4.09
CA SER A 211 -22.26 -4.67 4.82
C SER A 211 -21.33 -5.37 3.84
N VAL A 212 -20.08 -4.99 3.86
CA VAL A 212 -19.02 -5.56 3.00
C VAL A 212 -17.82 -5.93 3.87
N HIS A 213 -17.32 -7.13 3.65
CA HIS A 213 -16.21 -7.66 4.43
C HIS A 213 -14.93 -7.71 3.60
N LEU A 214 -13.83 -7.25 4.18
CA LEU A 214 -12.48 -7.53 3.67
C LEU A 214 -11.80 -8.56 4.56
N MET A 215 -10.93 -9.34 3.94
CA MET A 215 -10.10 -10.33 4.61
C MET A 215 -8.64 -10.04 4.38
N LYS A 216 -7.80 -10.39 5.35
CA LYS A 216 -6.35 -10.27 5.24
C LYS A 216 -5.75 -11.64 4.93
N THR A 217 -5.19 -11.79 3.73
CA THR A 217 -4.54 -13.01 3.26
C THR A 217 -3.11 -12.67 2.81
N GLY A 218 -2.11 -13.37 3.34
CA GLY A 218 -0.71 -13.10 3.01
C GLY A 218 -0.26 -11.67 3.34
N GLY A 219 -0.86 -11.03 4.35
CA GLY A 219 -0.57 -9.64 4.71
C GLY A 219 -1.33 -8.58 3.93
N LEU A 220 -2.08 -8.95 2.89
CA LEU A 220 -2.85 -8.05 2.04
C LEU A 220 -4.36 -8.15 2.36
N TRP A 221 -5.03 -7.01 2.35
CA TRP A 221 -6.48 -6.96 2.42
C TRP A 221 -7.09 -7.29 1.06
N CYS A 222 -8.02 -8.24 1.04
CA CYS A 222 -8.69 -8.73 -0.17
C CYS A 222 -10.20 -8.74 0.03
N ILE A 223 -10.94 -8.72 -1.08
CA ILE A 223 -12.40 -8.89 -1.14
C ILE A 223 -12.73 -10.20 -1.85
N SER A 224 -13.75 -10.95 -1.37
CA SER A 224 -14.23 -12.10 -2.10
C SER A 224 -15.10 -11.68 -3.29
N MET A 225 -15.30 -12.59 -4.25
CA MET A 225 -16.15 -12.31 -5.41
C MET A 225 -17.60 -12.05 -4.97
N SER A 226 -18.12 -12.81 -4.02
CA SER A 226 -19.48 -12.65 -3.47
C SER A 226 -19.69 -11.26 -2.84
N GLN A 227 -18.72 -10.78 -2.06
CA GLN A 227 -18.76 -9.45 -1.46
C GLN A 227 -18.62 -8.33 -2.51
N LEU A 228 -17.81 -8.56 -3.53
CA LEU A 228 -17.63 -7.61 -4.63
C LEU A 228 -18.90 -7.45 -5.46
N THR A 229 -19.56 -8.56 -5.80
CA THR A 229 -20.83 -8.54 -6.55
C THR A 229 -21.97 -7.95 -5.72
N ALA A 230 -21.99 -8.17 -4.41
CA ALA A 230 -22.97 -7.54 -3.52
C ALA A 230 -22.94 -6.00 -3.58
N ILE A 231 -21.78 -5.38 -3.85
CA ILE A 231 -21.69 -3.93 -4.04
C ILE A 231 -22.40 -3.48 -5.31
N VAL A 232 -22.27 -4.24 -6.41
CA VAL A 232 -22.71 -3.82 -7.75
C VAL A 232 -24.07 -4.39 -8.16
N GLU A 233 -24.42 -5.60 -7.79
CA GLU A 233 -25.70 -6.24 -8.18
C GLU A 233 -26.88 -5.84 -7.31
N GLY A 234 -26.64 -5.54 -6.08
CA GLY A 234 -27.70 -5.05 -5.23
C GLY A 234 -28.68 -6.12 -4.75
N THR A 235 -28.25 -7.35 -4.60
CA THR A 235 -29.06 -8.38 -3.95
C THR A 235 -29.43 -7.96 -2.53
N PRO A 236 -30.68 -8.17 -2.14
CA PRO A 236 -31.23 -7.70 -0.87
C PRO A 236 -30.50 -8.25 0.34
#